data_78e842653dfbcab17b9be580f5d0759c
#
_entry.id   78e842653dfbcab17b9be580f5d0759c
#
_cell.length_a   1.000
_cell.length_b   1.000
_cell.length_c   1.000
_cell.angle_alpha   90.00
_cell.angle_beta   90.00
_cell.angle_gamma   90.00
#
_symmetry.space_group_name_H-M   'P 1'
#
loop_
_entity.id
_entity.type
_entity.pdbx_description
1 polymer ?
#
loop_
_entity_poly.entity_id
_entity_poly.type
_entity_poly.pdbx_seq_one_letter_code
_entity_poly.pdbx_strand_id
1 'polypeptide(L)'
;MLKLIFSDLDGTLLNSVKKVDEKTAECIKNLDGTRFIINTGRLPYNVDDLKSFVDLSNMVCGNGAYIKIDNKVVYNCFTDKDEALALLDYAYSHDLVPRVFTESNFYITSTPNLSTFVKPVVLSKDELNDLLKKEGVYKICFMEEDPNTLKAIEDFVRANNKNMVFEYSTPRFIECHHKDTSKGRAIDVVSNLLNVPKDEILAIGDNENDLSMFDRGCHSACPSNASDKVKATVEYISDLDCDHDSMVDIIKNFM
;
A
#
# COMPACT_ATOMS: atom_id res chain seq x y z
N MET A 1 -9.79 20.44 -14.60
CA MET A 1 -9.51 19.19 -15.35
C MET A 1 -8.45 18.41 -14.59
N LEU A 2 -8.69 17.13 -14.35
CA LEU A 2 -7.77 16.29 -13.58
C LEU A 2 -6.39 16.19 -14.27
N LYS A 3 -5.33 16.19 -13.47
CA LYS A 3 -3.94 15.97 -13.91
C LYS A 3 -3.36 14.67 -13.35
N LEU A 4 -3.82 14.27 -12.16
CA LEU A 4 -3.36 13.05 -11.51
C LEU A 4 -4.56 12.24 -11.01
N ILE A 5 -4.49 10.93 -11.20
CA ILE A 5 -5.38 9.96 -10.56
C ILE A 5 -4.51 9.01 -9.75
N PHE A 6 -4.75 8.94 -8.44
CA PHE A 6 -4.17 7.93 -7.56
C PHE A 6 -5.20 6.84 -7.29
N SER A 7 -4.85 5.60 -7.55
CA SER A 7 -5.73 4.46 -7.32
C SER A 7 -5.07 3.41 -6.46
N ASP A 8 -5.78 2.93 -5.44
CA ASP A 8 -5.43 1.65 -4.85
C ASP A 8 -5.57 0.52 -5.88
N LEU A 9 -5.01 -0.63 -5.55
CA LEU A 9 -5.04 -1.83 -6.39
C LEU A 9 -6.11 -2.83 -5.96
N ASP A 10 -5.96 -3.39 -4.77
CA ASP A 10 -6.68 -4.59 -4.32
C ASP A 10 -8.09 -4.27 -3.83
N GLY A 11 -9.12 -4.52 -4.63
CA GLY A 11 -10.50 -4.16 -4.33
C GLY A 11 -10.93 -2.82 -4.93
N THR A 12 -10.01 -2.14 -5.64
CA THR A 12 -10.26 -0.86 -6.31
C THR A 12 -10.01 -0.97 -7.81
N LEU A 13 -8.74 -1.04 -8.25
CA LEU A 13 -8.38 -1.22 -9.67
C LEU A 13 -8.47 -2.68 -10.09
N LEU A 14 -8.11 -3.60 -9.19
CA LEU A 14 -8.12 -5.03 -9.43
C LEU A 14 -9.45 -5.65 -8.98
N ASN A 15 -10.02 -6.46 -9.86
CA ASN A 15 -11.20 -7.27 -9.55
C ASN A 15 -10.90 -8.38 -8.53
N SER A 16 -11.93 -9.16 -8.14
CA SER A 16 -11.83 -10.24 -7.15
C SER A 16 -10.85 -11.35 -7.53
N VAL A 17 -10.57 -11.53 -8.84
CA VAL A 17 -9.56 -12.47 -9.35
C VAL A 17 -8.19 -11.82 -9.59
N LYS A 18 -7.97 -10.63 -9.04
CA LYS A 18 -6.70 -9.86 -9.05
C LYS A 18 -6.22 -9.48 -10.45
N LYS A 19 -7.13 -9.13 -11.33
CA LYS A 19 -6.85 -8.66 -12.70
C LYS A 19 -7.45 -7.28 -12.96
N VAL A 20 -6.86 -6.56 -13.89
CA VAL A 20 -7.44 -5.34 -14.46
C VAL A 20 -8.32 -5.76 -15.64
N ASP A 21 -9.57 -5.31 -15.67
CA ASP A 21 -10.48 -5.59 -16.78
C ASP A 21 -10.10 -4.80 -18.04
N GLU A 22 -10.40 -5.37 -19.23
CA GLU A 22 -10.05 -4.76 -20.52
C GLU A 22 -10.60 -3.35 -20.66
N LYS A 23 -11.85 -3.12 -20.27
CA LYS A 23 -12.48 -1.79 -20.33
C LYS A 23 -11.78 -0.76 -19.42
N THR A 24 -11.40 -1.19 -18.22
CA THR A 24 -10.65 -0.37 -17.28
C THR A 24 -9.26 -0.03 -17.84
N ALA A 25 -8.56 -1.02 -18.38
CA ALA A 25 -7.26 -0.81 -19.03
C ALA A 25 -7.35 0.13 -20.24
N GLU A 26 -8.38 -0.01 -21.07
CA GLU A 26 -8.64 0.89 -22.20
C GLU A 26 -8.98 2.31 -21.73
N CYS A 27 -9.82 2.45 -20.70
CA CYS A 27 -10.16 3.75 -20.11
C CYS A 27 -8.90 4.47 -19.62
N ILE A 28 -8.02 3.78 -18.89
CA ILE A 28 -6.77 4.35 -18.38
C ILE A 28 -5.83 4.76 -19.53
N LYS A 29 -5.71 3.93 -20.56
CA LYS A 29 -4.87 4.24 -21.74
C LYS A 29 -5.33 5.46 -22.52
N ASN A 30 -6.63 5.74 -22.49
CA ASN A 30 -7.24 6.86 -23.20
C ASN A 30 -7.31 8.17 -22.37
N LEU A 31 -6.69 8.21 -21.19
CA LEU A 31 -6.58 9.42 -20.38
C LEU A 31 -5.61 10.41 -21.05
N ASP A 32 -6.17 11.47 -21.65
CA ASP A 32 -5.38 12.52 -22.30
C ASP A 32 -4.97 13.59 -21.28
N GLY A 33 -3.66 13.82 -21.16
CA GLY A 33 -3.10 14.82 -20.25
C GLY A 33 -3.23 14.52 -18.76
N THR A 34 -3.75 13.35 -18.38
CA THR A 34 -3.91 12.90 -16.98
C THR A 34 -3.02 11.69 -16.70
N ARG A 35 -2.18 11.77 -15.67
CA ARG A 35 -1.35 10.62 -15.23
C ARG A 35 -2.15 9.73 -14.29
N PHE A 36 -2.19 8.44 -14.58
CA PHE A 36 -2.72 7.42 -13.68
C PHE A 36 -1.57 6.80 -12.87
N ILE A 37 -1.67 6.83 -11.55
CA ILE A 37 -0.62 6.41 -10.62
C ILE A 37 -1.22 5.38 -9.66
N ILE A 38 -0.70 4.16 -9.66
CA ILE A 38 -1.06 3.18 -8.62
C ILE A 38 -0.51 3.63 -7.27
N ASN A 39 -1.32 3.48 -6.20
CA ASN A 39 -0.95 3.83 -4.83
C ASN A 39 -1.33 2.70 -3.86
N THR A 40 -0.41 1.77 -3.65
CA THR A 40 -0.70 0.46 -3.08
C THR A 40 0.19 0.08 -1.89
N GLY A 41 -0.32 -0.80 -1.03
CA GLY A 41 0.47 -1.47 0.00
C GLY A 41 1.43 -2.54 -0.55
N ARG A 42 1.27 -2.98 -1.82
CA ARG A 42 2.21 -3.89 -2.48
C ARG A 42 3.57 -3.22 -2.66
N LEU A 43 4.64 -4.01 -2.70
CA LEU A 43 6.00 -3.53 -2.98
C LEU A 43 6.31 -3.55 -4.48
N PRO A 44 7.35 -2.83 -4.94
CA PRO A 44 7.65 -2.70 -6.38
C PRO A 44 7.75 -4.02 -7.12
N TYR A 45 8.38 -5.04 -6.52
CA TYR A 45 8.51 -6.38 -7.11
C TYR A 45 7.20 -7.19 -7.13
N ASN A 46 6.13 -6.68 -6.51
CA ASN A 46 4.82 -7.34 -6.44
C ASN A 46 3.76 -6.69 -7.36
N VAL A 47 4.18 -5.79 -8.26
CA VAL A 47 3.31 -5.09 -9.21
C VAL A 47 3.75 -5.22 -10.66
N ASP A 48 4.85 -5.94 -10.93
CA ASP A 48 5.42 -6.08 -12.30
C ASP A 48 4.48 -6.76 -13.30
N ASP A 49 3.57 -7.58 -12.84
CA ASP A 49 2.53 -8.23 -13.65
C ASP A 49 1.51 -7.24 -14.21
N LEU A 50 1.41 -6.04 -13.64
CA LEU A 50 0.47 -5.00 -14.06
C LEU A 50 0.97 -4.14 -15.22
N LYS A 51 2.25 -4.27 -15.63
CA LYS A 51 2.88 -3.43 -16.67
C LYS A 51 2.21 -3.47 -18.05
N SER A 52 1.42 -4.49 -18.34
CA SER A 52 0.64 -4.59 -19.57
C SER A 52 -0.66 -3.78 -19.55
N PHE A 53 -1.12 -3.37 -18.39
CA PHE A 53 -2.40 -2.69 -18.18
C PHE A 53 -2.23 -1.23 -17.76
N VAL A 54 -1.23 -0.92 -16.94
CA VAL A 54 -0.95 0.42 -16.43
C VAL A 54 0.52 0.79 -16.62
N ASP A 55 0.78 2.08 -16.81
CA ASP A 55 2.14 2.61 -16.90
C ASP A 55 2.81 2.63 -15.52
N LEU A 56 3.74 1.71 -15.30
CA LEU A 56 4.51 1.63 -14.06
C LEU A 56 5.72 2.57 -14.01
N SER A 57 5.87 3.50 -14.96
CA SER A 57 6.87 4.57 -14.85
C SER A 57 6.56 5.53 -13.70
N ASN A 58 5.29 5.57 -13.29
CA ASN A 58 4.77 6.35 -12.17
C ASN A 58 4.03 5.41 -11.21
N MET A 59 4.53 5.22 -10.01
CA MET A 59 3.89 4.36 -9.02
C MET A 59 4.26 4.73 -7.59
N VAL A 60 3.33 4.44 -6.69
CA VAL A 60 3.51 4.50 -5.25
C VAL A 60 3.30 3.10 -4.69
N CYS A 61 4.30 2.59 -3.96
CA CYS A 61 4.28 1.26 -3.36
C CYS A 61 4.56 1.33 -1.85
N GLY A 62 4.24 0.24 -1.13
CA GLY A 62 4.50 0.13 0.30
C GLY A 62 3.76 1.17 1.13
N ASN A 63 2.50 1.48 0.79
CA ASN A 63 1.72 2.55 1.43
C ASN A 63 2.45 3.91 1.45
N GLY A 64 3.13 4.26 0.36
CA GLY A 64 3.87 5.53 0.26
C GLY A 64 5.33 5.47 0.69
N ALA A 65 5.86 4.30 1.04
CA ALA A 65 7.27 4.13 1.37
C ALA A 65 8.19 4.24 0.14
N TYR A 66 7.71 3.86 -1.03
CA TYR A 66 8.42 3.93 -2.30
C TYR A 66 7.60 4.71 -3.32
N ILE A 67 8.20 5.77 -3.89
CA ILE A 67 7.56 6.58 -4.93
C ILE A 67 8.51 6.69 -6.13
N LYS A 68 8.01 6.29 -7.29
CA LYS A 68 8.70 6.40 -8.58
C LYS A 68 7.89 7.30 -9.52
N ILE A 69 8.52 8.30 -10.11
CA ILE A 69 7.94 9.22 -11.10
C ILE A 69 8.91 9.32 -12.30
N ASP A 70 8.37 9.18 -13.50
CA ASP A 70 9.12 9.19 -14.77
C ASP A 70 10.34 8.24 -14.72
N ASN A 71 10.12 6.99 -14.22
CA ASN A 71 11.13 5.95 -13.98
C ASN A 71 12.25 6.31 -12.98
N LYS A 72 12.11 7.39 -12.22
CA LYS A 72 13.07 7.78 -11.18
C LYS A 72 12.46 7.59 -9.80
N VAL A 73 13.19 6.95 -8.90
CA VAL A 73 12.81 6.88 -7.48
C VAL A 73 13.00 8.26 -6.89
N VAL A 74 11.90 8.91 -6.48
CA VAL A 74 11.88 10.27 -5.93
C VAL A 74 11.70 10.29 -4.42
N TYR A 75 11.23 9.19 -3.86
CA TYR A 75 11.10 9.00 -2.42
C TYR A 75 11.29 7.52 -2.08
N ASN A 76 12.05 7.25 -1.02
CA ASN A 76 12.29 5.92 -0.51
C ASN A 76 12.47 6.00 1.00
N CYS A 77 11.59 5.36 1.78
CA CYS A 77 11.54 5.46 3.22
C CYS A 77 11.51 4.08 3.86
N PHE A 78 12.54 3.78 4.63
CA PHE A 78 12.65 2.53 5.36
C PHE A 78 12.33 2.73 6.83
N THR A 79 11.96 1.67 7.51
CA THR A 79 11.91 1.63 8.98
C THR A 79 13.31 1.89 9.56
N ASP A 80 13.35 2.46 10.76
CA ASP A 80 14.60 2.55 11.51
C ASP A 80 15.14 1.14 11.79
N LYS A 81 16.44 0.95 11.56
CA LYS A 81 17.09 -0.38 11.70
C LYS A 81 17.03 -0.94 13.11
N ASP A 82 17.30 -0.09 14.09
CA ASP A 82 17.33 -0.52 15.48
C ASP A 82 15.92 -0.86 15.96
N GLU A 83 14.91 -0.08 15.53
CA GLU A 83 13.52 -0.36 15.81
C GLU A 83 13.04 -1.65 15.11
N ALA A 84 13.46 -1.88 13.86
CA ALA A 84 13.15 -3.12 13.13
C ALA A 84 13.75 -4.35 13.80
N LEU A 85 15.01 -4.30 14.19
CA LEU A 85 15.68 -5.40 14.89
C LEU A 85 15.05 -5.66 16.27
N ALA A 86 14.72 -4.60 17.02
CA ALA A 86 14.05 -4.74 18.31
C ALA A 86 12.66 -5.40 18.18
N LEU A 87 11.91 -5.08 17.12
CA LEU A 87 10.63 -5.72 16.85
C LEU A 87 10.79 -7.20 16.46
N LEU A 88 11.86 -7.55 15.74
CA LEU A 88 12.17 -8.95 15.43
C LEU A 88 12.56 -9.73 16.68
N ASP A 89 13.40 -9.15 17.56
CA ASP A 89 13.79 -9.78 18.82
C ASP A 89 12.57 -10.02 19.72
N TYR A 90 11.66 -9.04 19.78
CA TYR A 90 10.37 -9.20 20.45
C TYR A 90 9.57 -10.36 19.85
N ALA A 91 9.42 -10.38 18.53
CA ALA A 91 8.69 -11.44 17.83
C ALA A 91 9.27 -12.83 18.12
N TYR A 92 10.59 -12.97 18.06
CA TYR A 92 11.26 -14.26 18.31
C TYR A 92 11.12 -14.74 19.74
N SER A 93 11.09 -13.82 20.72
CA SER A 93 10.90 -14.15 22.13
C SER A 93 9.46 -14.57 22.48
N HIS A 94 8.50 -14.31 21.59
CA HIS A 94 7.10 -14.65 21.73
C HIS A 94 6.63 -15.69 20.70
N ASP A 95 7.57 -16.40 20.05
CA ASP A 95 7.29 -17.43 19.03
C ASP A 95 6.44 -16.94 17.84
N LEU A 96 6.49 -15.62 17.55
CA LEU A 96 5.80 -15.04 16.41
C LEU A 96 6.62 -15.20 15.12
N VAL A 97 5.92 -15.25 13.99
CA VAL A 97 6.54 -15.35 12.66
C VAL A 97 6.45 -14.01 11.93
N PRO A 98 7.53 -13.19 12.01
CA PRO A 98 7.55 -11.92 11.30
C PRO A 98 7.61 -12.13 9.79
N ARG A 99 6.89 -11.29 9.06
CA ARG A 99 6.92 -11.15 7.61
C ARG A 99 7.64 -9.87 7.28
N VAL A 100 8.86 -9.99 6.80
CA VAL A 100 9.75 -8.86 6.59
C VAL A 100 9.82 -8.52 5.11
N PHE A 101 9.43 -7.31 4.76
CA PHE A 101 9.43 -6.79 3.41
C PHE A 101 10.57 -5.79 3.24
N THR A 102 11.56 -6.13 2.40
CA THR A 102 12.72 -5.30 2.13
C THR A 102 12.69 -4.73 0.71
N GLU A 103 13.77 -4.06 0.31
CA GLU A 103 13.93 -3.57 -1.06
C GLU A 103 13.93 -4.69 -2.11
N SER A 104 14.46 -5.84 -1.76
CA SER A 104 14.69 -6.93 -2.71
C SER A 104 13.63 -8.02 -2.68
N ASN A 105 13.04 -8.30 -1.51
CA ASN A 105 12.17 -9.46 -1.38
C ASN A 105 11.31 -9.45 -0.11
N PHE A 106 10.50 -10.50 0.02
CA PHE A 106 9.71 -10.84 1.19
C PHE A 106 10.32 -12.05 1.90
N TYR A 107 10.63 -11.90 3.19
CA TYR A 107 11.31 -12.91 4.01
C TYR A 107 10.45 -13.35 5.20
N ILE A 108 10.61 -14.62 5.58
CA ILE A 108 10.03 -15.24 6.77
C ILE A 108 11.04 -16.16 7.43
N THR A 109 10.86 -16.45 8.71
CA THR A 109 11.75 -17.39 9.45
C THR A 109 11.21 -18.81 9.58
N SER A 110 9.95 -19.03 9.25
CA SER A 110 9.34 -20.36 9.15
C SER A 110 8.22 -20.33 8.13
N THR A 111 7.90 -21.47 7.52
CA THR A 111 6.78 -21.59 6.57
C THR A 111 5.47 -21.79 7.34
N PRO A 112 4.69 -20.76 7.59
CA PRO A 112 3.32 -20.94 8.04
C PRO A 112 2.48 -21.46 6.87
N ASN A 113 1.35 -22.07 7.19
CA ASN A 113 0.35 -22.51 6.22
C ASN A 113 -0.32 -21.30 5.54
N LEU A 114 0.37 -20.65 4.58
CA LEU A 114 -0.03 -19.39 3.99
C LEU A 114 -0.24 -19.50 2.50
N SER A 115 -1.45 -19.13 2.09
CA SER A 115 -1.70 -18.64 0.74
C SER A 115 -1.15 -17.21 0.63
N THR A 116 0.02 -17.04 0.04
CA THR A 116 0.58 -15.71 -0.30
C THR A 116 0.72 -15.59 -1.80
N PHE A 117 0.38 -14.43 -2.36
CA PHE A 117 0.57 -14.13 -3.80
C PHE A 117 2.06 -14.12 -4.19
N VAL A 118 2.94 -13.91 -3.22
CA VAL A 118 4.39 -13.89 -3.40
C VAL A 118 4.99 -14.98 -2.52
N LYS A 119 5.85 -15.81 -3.10
CA LYS A 119 6.57 -16.83 -2.33
C LYS A 119 7.64 -16.14 -1.48
N PRO A 120 7.58 -16.30 -0.15
CA PRO A 120 8.63 -15.78 0.72
C PRO A 120 9.94 -16.54 0.52
N VAL A 121 11.04 -15.84 0.76
CA VAL A 121 12.33 -16.49 1.00
C VAL A 121 12.39 -16.87 2.48
N VAL A 122 12.67 -18.15 2.76
CA VAL A 122 12.80 -18.63 4.13
C VAL A 122 14.25 -18.53 4.57
N LEU A 123 14.50 -17.80 5.65
CA LEU A 123 15.82 -17.62 6.26
C LEU A 123 15.76 -18.05 7.72
N SER A 124 16.91 -18.45 8.29
CA SER A 124 17.05 -18.52 9.73
C SER A 124 16.97 -17.12 10.37
N LYS A 125 16.72 -17.05 11.67
CA LYS A 125 16.69 -15.78 12.41
C LYS A 125 18.00 -15.00 12.25
N ASP A 126 19.15 -15.68 12.32
CA ASP A 126 20.46 -15.06 12.19
C ASP A 126 20.71 -14.52 10.77
N GLU A 127 20.36 -15.30 9.73
CA GLU A 127 20.48 -14.85 8.34
C GLU A 127 19.60 -13.64 8.06
N LEU A 128 18.38 -13.63 8.59
CA LEU A 128 17.48 -12.49 8.43
C LEU A 128 18.03 -11.24 9.15
N ASN A 129 18.51 -11.38 10.38
CA ASN A 129 19.12 -10.27 11.12
C ASN A 129 20.36 -9.73 10.40
N ASP A 130 21.20 -10.59 9.81
CA ASP A 130 22.37 -10.16 9.05
C ASP A 130 22.00 -9.49 7.72
N LEU A 131 20.90 -9.92 7.09
CA LEU A 131 20.35 -9.28 5.91
C LEU A 131 19.89 -7.85 6.22
N LEU A 132 19.16 -7.65 7.31
CA LEU A 132 18.62 -6.34 7.70
C LEU A 132 19.69 -5.30 8.08
N LYS A 133 20.91 -5.74 8.39
CA LYS A 133 22.04 -4.83 8.53
C LYS A 133 22.47 -4.20 7.20
N LYS A 134 22.10 -4.81 6.06
CA LYS A 134 22.56 -4.44 4.71
C LYS A 134 21.44 -3.87 3.84
N GLU A 135 20.20 -4.34 4.02
CA GLU A 135 19.04 -3.94 3.23
C GLU A 135 18.10 -3.03 4.02
N GLY A 136 17.40 -2.14 3.33
CA GLY A 136 16.33 -1.34 3.87
C GLY A 136 15.06 -2.18 4.07
N VAL A 137 14.37 -1.98 5.19
CA VAL A 137 13.10 -2.63 5.52
C VAL A 137 11.97 -1.65 5.30
N TYR A 138 11.03 -1.97 4.42
CA TYR A 138 9.84 -1.16 4.22
C TYR A 138 8.82 -1.37 5.33
N LYS A 139 8.56 -2.65 5.67
CA LYS A 139 7.61 -3.00 6.73
C LYS A 139 7.86 -4.38 7.29
N ILE A 140 7.42 -4.58 8.53
CA ILE A 140 7.35 -5.87 9.21
C ILE A 140 5.88 -6.12 9.55
N CYS A 141 5.36 -7.26 9.12
CA CYS A 141 3.96 -7.60 9.29
C CYS A 141 3.79 -8.88 10.11
N PHE A 142 2.66 -8.96 10.81
CA PHE A 142 2.25 -10.16 11.52
C PHE A 142 0.83 -10.53 11.15
N MET A 143 0.57 -11.81 11.07
CA MET A 143 -0.77 -12.36 10.85
C MET A 143 -1.07 -13.33 11.97
N GLU A 144 -2.02 -12.97 12.81
CA GLU A 144 -2.35 -13.73 14.01
C GLU A 144 -3.88 -13.88 14.15
N GLU A 145 -4.29 -15.06 14.62
CA GLU A 145 -5.71 -15.33 14.86
C GLU A 145 -6.17 -14.77 16.21
N ASP A 146 -5.27 -14.69 17.21
CA ASP A 146 -5.58 -14.16 18.54
C ASP A 146 -5.43 -12.62 18.54
N PRO A 147 -6.53 -11.87 18.77
CA PRO A 147 -6.46 -10.41 18.86
C PRO A 147 -5.58 -9.90 20.02
N ASN A 148 -5.38 -10.68 21.08
CA ASN A 148 -4.51 -10.28 22.19
C ASN A 148 -3.04 -10.27 21.77
N THR A 149 -2.64 -11.21 20.91
CA THR A 149 -1.30 -11.24 20.34
C THR A 149 -1.05 -10.02 19.47
N LEU A 150 -1.98 -9.64 18.60
CA LEU A 150 -1.89 -8.41 17.81
C LEU A 150 -1.84 -7.16 18.69
N LYS A 151 -2.65 -7.13 19.76
CA LYS A 151 -2.62 -6.03 20.73
C LYS A 151 -1.28 -5.92 21.46
N ALA A 152 -0.66 -7.04 21.79
CA ALA A 152 0.66 -7.04 22.42
C ALA A 152 1.76 -6.50 21.48
N ILE A 153 1.70 -6.80 20.16
CA ILE A 153 2.58 -6.21 19.15
C ILE A 153 2.34 -4.69 19.06
N GLU A 154 1.09 -4.26 19.01
CA GLU A 154 0.72 -2.84 19.02
C GLU A 154 1.32 -2.12 20.24
N ASP A 155 1.11 -2.67 21.45
CA ASP A 155 1.61 -2.09 22.70
C ASP A 155 3.15 -2.04 22.71
N PHE A 156 3.82 -3.07 22.19
CA PHE A 156 5.27 -3.06 22.03
C PHE A 156 5.74 -1.93 21.10
N VAL A 157 5.12 -1.79 19.91
CA VAL A 157 5.46 -0.74 18.95
C VAL A 157 5.26 0.63 19.56
N ARG A 158 4.13 0.88 20.22
CA ARG A 158 3.85 2.17 20.89
C ARG A 158 4.85 2.52 21.99
N ALA A 159 5.27 1.53 22.77
CA ALA A 159 6.14 1.77 23.93
C ALA A 159 7.62 1.92 23.56
N ASN A 160 8.07 1.28 22.49
CA ASN A 160 9.51 1.11 22.21
C ASN A 160 9.98 1.83 20.94
N ASN A 161 9.07 2.30 20.08
CA ASN A 161 9.44 2.90 18.80
C ASN A 161 9.06 4.39 18.74
N LYS A 162 9.92 5.20 18.14
CA LYS A 162 9.71 6.64 17.91
C LYS A 162 9.29 6.94 16.48
N ASN A 163 9.76 6.14 15.55
CA ASN A 163 9.60 6.33 14.11
C ASN A 163 8.74 5.25 13.46
N MET A 164 8.56 4.10 14.11
CA MET A 164 7.68 3.05 13.63
C MET A 164 6.26 3.23 14.16
N VAL A 165 5.30 3.08 13.27
CA VAL A 165 3.86 3.03 13.56
C VAL A 165 3.28 1.72 13.02
N PHE A 166 2.01 1.48 13.29
CA PHE A 166 1.33 0.31 12.76
C PHE A 166 -0.04 0.67 12.18
N GLU A 167 -0.49 -0.14 11.24
CA GLU A 167 -1.82 -0.11 10.64
C GLU A 167 -2.38 -1.53 10.56
N TYR A 168 -3.70 -1.65 10.57
CA TYR A 168 -4.39 -2.91 10.33
C TYR A 168 -4.92 -2.92 8.89
N SER A 169 -4.43 -3.83 8.05
CA SER A 169 -4.99 -4.05 6.72
C SER A 169 -6.18 -5.03 6.73
N THR A 170 -6.25 -5.88 7.76
CA THR A 170 -7.40 -6.70 8.12
C THR A 170 -7.44 -6.90 9.64
N PRO A 171 -8.54 -7.38 10.24
CA PRO A 171 -8.60 -7.65 11.70
C PRO A 171 -7.53 -8.61 12.23
N ARG A 172 -6.87 -9.37 11.35
CA ARG A 172 -5.85 -10.37 11.69
C ARG A 172 -4.44 -10.03 11.19
N PHE A 173 -4.28 -8.88 10.53
CA PHE A 173 -3.03 -8.53 9.88
C PHE A 173 -2.60 -7.11 10.26
N ILE A 174 -1.51 -7.01 11.02
CA ILE A 174 -0.89 -5.75 11.43
C ILE A 174 0.39 -5.51 10.60
N GLU A 175 0.56 -4.29 10.13
CA GLU A 175 1.70 -3.82 9.34
C GLU A 175 2.44 -2.74 10.11
N CYS A 176 3.69 -2.98 10.48
CA CYS A 176 4.55 -2.02 11.17
C CYS A 176 5.51 -1.39 10.16
N HIS A 177 5.49 -0.07 10.04
CA HIS A 177 6.23 0.69 9.04
C HIS A 177 6.68 2.05 9.57
N HIS A 178 7.46 2.81 8.80
CA HIS A 178 7.91 4.13 9.22
C HIS A 178 6.72 5.13 9.26
N LYS A 179 6.67 5.96 10.30
CA LYS A 179 5.58 6.96 10.52
C LYS A 179 5.42 7.98 9.39
N ASP A 180 6.50 8.24 8.63
CA ASP A 180 6.48 9.16 7.50
C ASP A 180 6.04 8.49 6.19
N THR A 181 5.34 7.35 6.28
CA THR A 181 4.76 6.67 5.13
C THR A 181 3.24 6.59 5.28
N SER A 182 2.53 6.99 4.25
CA SER A 182 1.10 6.76 4.08
C SER A 182 0.73 7.02 2.62
N LYS A 183 -0.36 6.44 2.15
CA LYS A 183 -0.88 6.70 0.80
C LYS A 183 -1.19 8.18 0.58
N GLY A 184 -1.70 8.88 1.61
CA GLY A 184 -1.96 10.32 1.55
C GLY A 184 -0.70 11.16 1.45
N ARG A 185 0.35 10.84 2.24
CA ARG A 185 1.63 11.54 2.14
C ARG A 185 2.24 11.41 0.74
N ALA A 186 2.07 10.26 0.09
CA ALA A 186 2.55 10.08 -1.28
C ALA A 186 1.88 11.05 -2.25
N ILE A 187 0.58 11.34 -2.09
CA ILE A 187 -0.11 12.39 -2.87
C ILE A 187 0.55 13.74 -2.65
N ASP A 188 0.90 14.09 -1.41
CA ASP A 188 1.56 15.36 -1.13
C ASP A 188 2.94 15.45 -1.79
N VAL A 189 3.75 14.40 -1.71
CA VAL A 189 5.08 14.34 -2.34
C VAL A 189 4.98 14.52 -3.85
N VAL A 190 4.09 13.78 -4.51
CA VAL A 190 3.94 13.81 -5.98
C VAL A 190 3.31 15.13 -6.44
N SER A 191 2.27 15.61 -5.76
CA SER A 191 1.63 16.91 -6.03
C SER A 191 2.65 18.05 -6.00
N ASN A 192 3.48 18.10 -4.94
CA ASN A 192 4.53 19.11 -4.81
C ASN A 192 5.61 18.97 -5.88
N LEU A 193 6.05 17.74 -6.16
CA LEU A 193 7.10 17.47 -7.17
C LEU A 193 6.67 17.90 -8.57
N LEU A 194 5.42 17.64 -8.93
CA LEU A 194 4.87 17.93 -10.26
C LEU A 194 4.18 19.30 -10.34
N ASN A 195 4.10 20.05 -9.24
CA ASN A 195 3.37 21.32 -9.12
C ASN A 195 1.91 21.20 -9.58
N VAL A 196 1.23 20.11 -9.21
CA VAL A 196 -0.18 19.89 -9.50
C VAL A 196 -1.01 20.25 -8.26
N PRO A 197 -1.95 21.21 -8.35
CA PRO A 197 -2.82 21.56 -7.24
C PRO A 197 -3.78 20.42 -6.87
N LYS A 198 -4.24 20.40 -5.62
CA LYS A 198 -5.02 19.28 -5.08
C LYS A 198 -6.39 19.11 -5.75
N ASP A 199 -7.01 20.20 -6.16
CA ASP A 199 -8.28 20.19 -6.91
C ASP A 199 -8.17 19.68 -8.36
N GLU A 200 -6.97 19.37 -8.82
CA GLU A 200 -6.69 18.65 -10.07
C GLU A 200 -6.28 17.19 -9.86
N ILE A 201 -6.47 16.65 -8.64
CA ILE A 201 -6.12 15.28 -8.25
C ILE A 201 -7.38 14.51 -7.85
N LEU A 202 -7.48 13.26 -8.29
CA LEU A 202 -8.49 12.29 -7.84
C LEU A 202 -7.80 11.14 -7.10
N ALA A 203 -8.29 10.81 -5.92
CA ALA A 203 -7.88 9.66 -5.12
C ALA A 203 -9.00 8.61 -5.09
N ILE A 204 -8.67 7.36 -5.39
CA ILE A 204 -9.63 6.24 -5.46
C ILE A 204 -9.12 5.10 -4.58
N GLY A 205 -9.97 4.58 -3.69
CA GLY A 205 -9.62 3.48 -2.79
C GLY A 205 -10.84 2.86 -2.13
N ASP A 206 -10.67 1.74 -1.45
CA ASP A 206 -11.77 0.97 -0.87
C ASP A 206 -11.61 0.61 0.62
N ASN A 207 -10.41 0.76 1.19
CA ASN A 207 -10.11 0.28 2.53
C ASN A 207 -9.54 1.37 3.47
N GLU A 208 -9.37 1.04 4.74
CA GLU A 208 -8.99 2.01 5.78
C GLU A 208 -7.61 2.65 5.56
N ASN A 209 -6.65 1.94 4.94
CA ASN A 209 -5.35 2.52 4.57
C ASN A 209 -5.44 3.59 3.47
N ASP A 210 -6.61 3.70 2.78
CA ASP A 210 -6.89 4.73 1.77
C ASP A 210 -7.43 6.03 2.39
N LEU A 211 -7.97 5.99 3.60
CA LEU A 211 -8.52 7.16 4.28
C LEU A 211 -7.55 8.33 4.32
N SER A 212 -6.26 8.04 4.47
CA SER A 212 -5.21 9.06 4.45
C SER A 212 -5.10 9.81 3.11
N MET A 213 -5.62 9.27 1.99
CA MET A 213 -5.66 9.95 0.70
C MET A 213 -6.79 11.00 0.63
N PHE A 214 -7.93 10.69 1.25
CA PHE A 214 -9.17 11.47 1.11
C PHE A 214 -9.18 12.77 1.93
N ASP A 215 -8.30 12.90 2.92
CA ASP A 215 -8.15 14.11 3.74
C ASP A 215 -7.10 15.10 3.19
N ARG A 216 -6.62 14.91 1.95
CA ARG A 216 -5.58 15.76 1.32
C ARG A 216 -6.11 16.97 0.55
N GLY A 217 -7.42 17.18 0.55
CA GLY A 217 -8.07 18.26 -0.21
C GLY A 217 -8.08 18.01 -1.72
N CYS A 218 -7.98 16.75 -2.14
CA CYS A 218 -8.18 16.29 -3.51
C CYS A 218 -9.59 15.69 -3.67
N HIS A 219 -10.05 15.51 -4.91
CA HIS A 219 -11.26 14.74 -5.18
C HIS A 219 -11.09 13.31 -4.71
N SER A 220 -12.19 12.70 -4.25
CA SER A 220 -12.15 11.36 -3.67
C SER A 220 -13.33 10.51 -4.11
N ALA A 221 -13.06 9.24 -4.39
CA ALA A 221 -14.08 8.29 -4.82
C ALA A 221 -13.79 6.87 -4.34
N CYS A 222 -14.82 6.03 -4.32
CA CYS A 222 -14.67 4.61 -4.05
C CYS A 222 -15.65 3.75 -4.85
N PRO A 223 -15.33 2.46 -5.08
CA PRO A 223 -16.28 1.47 -5.61
C PRO A 223 -17.33 1.10 -4.55
N SER A 224 -18.44 0.47 -4.97
CA SER A 224 -19.51 0.06 -4.04
C SER A 224 -19.11 -1.03 -3.05
N ASN A 225 -18.04 -1.78 -3.30
CA ASN A 225 -17.47 -2.76 -2.36
C ASN A 225 -16.62 -2.14 -1.26
N ALA A 226 -16.36 -0.82 -1.28
CA ALA A 226 -15.57 -0.15 -0.25
C ALA A 226 -16.17 -0.30 1.15
N SER A 227 -15.33 -0.19 2.18
CA SER A 227 -15.76 -0.22 3.58
C SER A 227 -16.69 0.95 3.91
N ASP A 228 -17.57 0.77 4.90
CA ASP A 228 -18.51 1.82 5.32
C ASP A 228 -17.78 3.11 5.77
N LYS A 229 -16.61 2.98 6.37
CA LYS A 229 -15.76 4.13 6.75
C LYS A 229 -15.29 4.92 5.55
N VAL A 230 -14.85 4.23 4.49
CA VAL A 230 -14.44 4.87 3.23
C VAL A 230 -15.62 5.55 2.57
N LYS A 231 -16.75 4.85 2.43
CA LYS A 231 -17.98 5.42 1.85
C LYS A 231 -18.47 6.68 2.56
N ALA A 232 -18.29 6.75 3.88
CA ALA A 232 -18.67 7.92 4.67
C ALA A 232 -17.75 9.14 4.47
N THR A 233 -16.59 8.96 3.80
CA THR A 233 -15.54 9.99 3.70
C THR A 233 -15.41 10.58 2.29
N VAL A 234 -15.71 9.82 1.24
CA VAL A 234 -15.46 10.21 -0.15
C VAL A 234 -16.58 11.08 -0.73
N GLU A 235 -16.24 11.87 -1.76
CA GLU A 235 -17.20 12.71 -2.51
C GLU A 235 -18.12 11.89 -3.39
N TYR A 236 -17.62 10.82 -4.00
CA TYR A 236 -18.34 9.99 -4.95
C TYR A 236 -18.23 8.51 -4.64
N ILE A 237 -19.35 7.84 -4.61
CA ILE A 237 -19.45 6.38 -4.47
C ILE A 237 -20.03 5.84 -5.77
N SER A 238 -19.30 5.00 -6.48
CA SER A 238 -19.84 4.29 -7.64
C SER A 238 -20.90 3.28 -7.20
N ASP A 239 -21.97 3.15 -7.97
CA ASP A 239 -22.96 2.07 -7.78
C ASP A 239 -22.41 0.70 -8.17
N LEU A 240 -21.25 0.68 -8.85
CA LEU A 240 -20.55 -0.51 -9.34
C LEU A 240 -19.42 -0.88 -8.38
N ASP A 241 -19.12 -2.18 -8.28
CA ASP A 241 -17.98 -2.68 -7.52
C ASP A 241 -16.75 -2.92 -8.42
N CYS A 242 -15.64 -3.38 -7.81
CA CYS A 242 -14.40 -3.63 -8.54
C CYS A 242 -14.50 -4.76 -9.59
N ASP A 243 -15.53 -5.60 -9.55
CA ASP A 243 -15.81 -6.64 -10.54
C ASP A 243 -16.70 -6.13 -11.70
N HIS A 244 -17.26 -4.91 -11.61
CA HIS A 244 -18.27 -4.40 -12.52
C HIS A 244 -17.97 -2.99 -13.04
N ASP A 245 -16.75 -2.74 -13.53
CA ASP A 245 -16.35 -1.48 -14.20
C ASP A 245 -16.44 -0.20 -13.33
N SER A 246 -16.38 -0.29 -11.99
CA SER A 246 -16.45 0.87 -11.09
C SER A 246 -15.39 1.94 -11.41
N MET A 247 -14.18 1.53 -11.78
CA MET A 247 -13.11 2.46 -12.15
C MET A 247 -13.48 3.30 -13.36
N VAL A 248 -14.12 2.72 -14.36
CA VAL A 248 -14.58 3.42 -15.57
C VAL A 248 -15.69 4.42 -15.22
N ASP A 249 -16.62 4.03 -14.34
CA ASP A 249 -17.70 4.89 -13.85
C ASP A 249 -17.14 6.09 -13.08
N ILE A 250 -16.24 5.85 -12.14
CA ILE A 250 -15.60 6.90 -11.35
C ILE A 250 -14.83 7.88 -12.24
N ILE A 251 -13.98 7.39 -13.15
CA ILE A 251 -13.20 8.27 -14.04
C ILE A 251 -14.14 9.15 -14.88
N LYS A 252 -15.21 8.60 -15.44
CA LYS A 252 -16.18 9.36 -16.24
C LYS A 252 -16.91 10.44 -15.45
N ASN A 253 -17.13 10.24 -14.16
CA ASN A 253 -17.80 11.22 -13.31
C ASN A 253 -16.96 12.49 -13.07
N PHE A 254 -15.62 12.38 -13.13
CA PHE A 254 -14.68 13.47 -12.83
C PHE A 254 -13.99 14.08 -14.07
N MET A 255 -14.11 13.48 -15.25
CA MET A 255 -13.49 13.96 -16.50
C MET A 255 -14.44 14.83 -17.32
#